data_1e1c80e9e4a305280056b52d8a124c55
#
_entry.id   1e1c80e9e4a305280056b52d8a124c55
#
_cell.length_a   1.000
_cell.length_b   1.000
_cell.length_c   1.000
_cell.angle_alpha   90.00
_cell.angle_beta   90.00
_cell.angle_gamma   90.00
#
_symmetry.space_group_name_H-M   'P 1'
#
loop_
_entity.id
_entity.type
_entity.pdbx_description
1 polymer ?
#
loop_
_entity_poly.entity_id
_entity_poly.type
_entity_poly.pdbx_seq_one_letter_code
_entity_poly.pdbx_strand_id
1 'polypeptide(L)'
;MLFSQALASAVFLAIGAESHSPLNARSAEAAGLAVTLSPSSGKATEVEVTIKNDGSNDLSLLRVGTILDERPVQKMVVVDDAGEQLPFQGIELSVYYEGLESKHYEKLAAGSSVTRLVDLSSVYDFNPGTYSIVAEGTFPSVSGTSKESTSISFKSKALSITVKESSAAEVKQILSRRSIVETEDCPADKLKANLDGVRNCETLARAAAADAADVHSARFVEYFKSNETEAREHVSGRLLAVAKECSTTDSGDTRLLCRDDLNVCETDGPLIAYTTWVNGYIVMCPLFYDTLPPLPQKCHKQDHATTTIHEMTHARAVYEDKAPATADRAYGYENSTALTSEEAMYNADSYSLYANAVYMDC
;
A
#
# COMPACT_ATOMS: atom_id res chain seq x y z
N MET A 1 -38.92 -2.38 -64.82
CA MET A 1 -39.54 -1.61 -63.73
C MET A 1 -40.06 -2.56 -62.71
N LEU A 2 -39.32 -2.71 -61.62
CA LEU A 2 -39.80 -3.29 -60.36
C LEU A 2 -38.82 -2.91 -59.32
N PHE A 3 -39.19 -2.00 -58.42
CA PHE A 3 -38.44 -1.57 -57.26
C PHE A 3 -38.52 -2.64 -56.14
N SER A 4 -37.41 -3.09 -55.70
CA SER A 4 -37.33 -3.95 -54.50
C SER A 4 -36.78 -3.10 -53.34
N GLN A 5 -37.64 -2.84 -52.36
CA GLN A 5 -37.29 -2.18 -51.12
C GLN A 5 -36.62 -3.20 -50.18
N ALA A 6 -35.41 -2.93 -49.80
CA ALA A 6 -34.73 -3.69 -48.73
C ALA A 6 -35.09 -3.07 -47.37
N LEU A 7 -35.79 -3.83 -46.51
CA LEU A 7 -35.98 -3.52 -45.09
C LEU A 7 -34.66 -3.77 -44.35
N ALA A 8 -34.09 -2.73 -43.79
CA ALA A 8 -33.01 -2.84 -42.82
C ALA A 8 -33.62 -3.09 -41.43
N SER A 9 -33.47 -4.30 -40.92
CA SER A 9 -33.82 -4.62 -39.54
C SER A 9 -32.66 -4.15 -38.64
N ALA A 10 -32.90 -3.12 -37.85
CA ALA A 10 -32.03 -2.69 -36.79
C ALA A 10 -32.20 -3.65 -35.61
N VAL A 11 -31.18 -4.45 -35.36
CA VAL A 11 -31.07 -5.26 -34.12
C VAL A 11 -30.53 -4.33 -33.01
N PHE A 12 -31.41 -3.93 -32.11
CA PHE A 12 -31.01 -3.31 -30.84
C PHE A 12 -30.42 -4.40 -29.93
N LEU A 13 -29.10 -4.44 -29.81
CA LEU A 13 -28.49 -5.12 -28.68
C LEU A 13 -28.79 -4.30 -27.43
N ALA A 14 -29.68 -4.80 -26.60
CA ALA A 14 -29.84 -4.35 -25.23
C ALA A 14 -28.59 -4.82 -24.47
N ILE A 15 -27.66 -3.90 -24.24
CA ILE A 15 -26.58 -4.10 -23.24
C ILE A 15 -27.27 -4.07 -21.89
N GLY A 16 -27.47 -5.25 -21.33
CA GLY A 16 -27.91 -5.40 -19.94
C GLY A 16 -26.87 -4.75 -19.04
N ALA A 17 -27.21 -3.61 -18.44
CA ALA A 17 -26.52 -3.09 -17.31
C ALA A 17 -26.74 -4.08 -16.16
N GLU A 18 -25.81 -4.99 -15.95
CA GLU A 18 -25.74 -5.73 -14.70
C GLU A 18 -25.49 -4.71 -13.59
N SER A 19 -26.53 -4.50 -12.79
CA SER A 19 -26.44 -3.75 -11.56
C SER A 19 -25.48 -4.51 -10.63
N HIS A 20 -24.23 -4.07 -10.57
CA HIS A 20 -23.35 -4.47 -9.51
C HIS A 20 -23.99 -4.00 -8.21
N SER A 21 -24.51 -4.93 -7.45
CA SER A 21 -24.94 -4.68 -6.08
C SER A 21 -23.77 -4.03 -5.34
N PRO A 22 -23.99 -2.93 -4.60
CA PRO A 22 -22.92 -2.34 -3.80
C PRO A 22 -22.45 -3.38 -2.80
N LEU A 23 -21.20 -3.87 -3.01
CA LEU A 23 -20.51 -4.75 -2.07
C LEU A 23 -20.48 -4.04 -0.71
N ASN A 24 -21.15 -4.65 0.22
CA ASN A 24 -21.18 -4.47 1.67
C ASN A 24 -20.29 -3.34 2.25
N ALA A 25 -20.80 -2.12 2.23
CA ALA A 25 -20.38 -1.03 3.11
C ALA A 25 -20.76 -1.29 4.60
N ARG A 26 -20.74 -2.54 5.02
CA ARG A 26 -21.23 -2.94 6.37
C ARG A 26 -20.22 -2.74 7.49
N SER A 27 -18.93 -2.54 7.18
CA SER A 27 -17.91 -2.44 8.22
C SER A 27 -17.72 -1.04 8.77
N ALA A 28 -17.77 0.01 7.94
CA ALA A 28 -17.54 1.38 8.39
C ALA A 28 -18.69 1.95 9.22
N GLU A 29 -19.94 1.70 8.82
CA GLU A 29 -21.12 2.12 9.63
C GLU A 29 -21.25 1.33 10.93
N ALA A 30 -20.83 0.07 10.98
CA ALA A 30 -20.85 -0.74 12.20
C ALA A 30 -19.80 -0.30 13.22
N ALA A 31 -18.66 0.24 12.77
CA ALA A 31 -17.62 0.77 13.66
C ALA A 31 -17.86 2.22 14.08
N GLY A 32 -18.79 2.95 13.44
CA GLY A 32 -19.12 4.33 13.78
C GLY A 32 -18.00 5.33 13.51
N LEU A 33 -17.11 5.07 12.53
CA LEU A 33 -16.05 6.01 12.15
C LEU A 33 -16.47 6.82 10.92
N ALA A 34 -16.44 8.15 11.04
CA ALA A 34 -16.69 9.06 9.94
C ALA A 34 -15.44 9.88 9.60
N VAL A 35 -15.11 9.95 8.30
CA VAL A 35 -14.01 10.79 7.78
C VAL A 35 -14.60 11.84 6.85
N THR A 36 -14.31 13.11 7.13
CA THR A 36 -14.78 14.24 6.32
C THR A 36 -13.61 15.12 5.91
N LEU A 37 -13.71 15.68 4.70
CA LEU A 37 -12.72 16.58 4.13
C LEU A 37 -13.31 17.98 4.00
N SER A 38 -12.51 19.00 4.30
CA SER A 38 -12.84 20.40 4.04
C SER A 38 -11.62 21.16 3.52
N PRO A 39 -11.82 22.23 2.72
CA PRO A 39 -10.72 23.08 2.28
C PRO A 39 -10.04 23.74 3.47
N SER A 40 -8.71 23.80 3.44
CA SER A 40 -7.97 24.66 4.38
C SER A 40 -8.08 26.15 4.00
N SER A 41 -7.85 27.01 4.97
CA SER A 41 -7.69 28.45 4.72
C SER A 41 -6.29 28.83 4.19
N GLY A 42 -5.37 27.86 4.10
CA GLY A 42 -3.99 28.03 3.64
C GLY A 42 -3.84 27.84 2.12
N LYS A 43 -2.98 26.90 1.73
CA LYS A 43 -2.74 26.56 0.31
C LYS A 43 -3.96 25.84 -0.28
N ALA A 44 -4.17 25.97 -1.59
CA ALA A 44 -5.22 25.26 -2.30
C ALA A 44 -5.07 23.72 -2.25
N THR A 45 -3.85 23.23 -2.04
CA THR A 45 -3.50 21.80 -1.90
C THR A 45 -3.60 21.29 -0.46
N GLU A 46 -3.83 22.15 0.51
CA GLU A 46 -4.05 21.78 1.90
C GLU A 46 -5.51 21.39 2.15
N VAL A 47 -5.71 20.23 2.74
CA VAL A 47 -7.02 19.68 3.09
C VAL A 47 -7.08 19.44 4.59
N GLU A 48 -8.13 19.94 5.22
CA GLU A 48 -8.45 19.60 6.59
C GLU A 48 -9.24 18.28 6.63
N VAL A 49 -8.72 17.31 7.36
CA VAL A 49 -9.32 15.99 7.54
C VAL A 49 -9.84 15.88 8.96
N THR A 50 -11.13 15.67 9.12
CA THR A 50 -11.74 15.39 10.41
C THR A 50 -12.15 13.92 10.48
N ILE A 51 -11.63 13.22 11.48
CA ILE A 51 -11.95 11.83 11.80
C ILE A 51 -12.78 11.84 13.07
N LYS A 52 -14.00 11.35 13.03
CA LYS A 52 -14.95 11.33 14.12
C LYS A 52 -15.36 9.92 14.49
N ASN A 53 -15.36 9.63 15.77
CA ASN A 53 -15.91 8.40 16.31
C ASN A 53 -17.40 8.61 16.64
N ASP A 54 -18.27 8.20 15.73
CA ASP A 54 -19.73 8.22 15.92
C ASP A 54 -20.26 6.96 16.63
N GLY A 55 -19.36 6.02 16.96
CA GLY A 55 -19.68 4.80 17.69
C GLY A 55 -19.86 5.05 19.21
N SER A 56 -20.25 3.99 19.91
CA SER A 56 -20.46 3.98 21.35
C SER A 56 -19.25 3.57 22.18
N ASN A 57 -18.18 3.09 21.53
CA ASN A 57 -16.96 2.62 22.18
C ASN A 57 -15.78 3.50 21.81
N ASP A 58 -14.81 3.61 22.72
CA ASP A 58 -13.55 4.28 22.44
C ASP A 58 -12.74 3.48 21.42
N LEU A 59 -12.08 4.17 20.50
CA LEU A 59 -11.21 3.61 19.47
C LEU A 59 -9.75 3.96 19.77
N SER A 60 -8.84 3.05 19.39
CA SER A 60 -7.40 3.30 19.35
C SER A 60 -6.92 3.03 17.92
N LEU A 61 -6.76 4.06 17.12
CA LEU A 61 -6.46 4.01 15.69
C LEU A 61 -4.97 4.10 15.47
N LEU A 62 -4.38 3.15 14.73
CA LEU A 62 -2.97 3.21 14.37
C LEU A 62 -2.69 4.49 13.57
N ARG A 63 -1.63 5.24 13.97
CA ARG A 63 -1.19 6.43 13.24
C ARG A 63 -0.25 6.07 12.09
N VAL A 64 0.67 5.13 12.34
CA VAL A 64 1.74 4.75 11.40
C VAL A 64 1.15 4.21 10.10
N GLY A 65 1.56 4.75 8.97
CA GLY A 65 1.10 4.36 7.63
C GLY A 65 -0.34 4.73 7.29
N THR A 66 -1.03 5.52 8.13
CA THR A 66 -2.43 5.90 7.90
C THR A 66 -2.59 7.39 7.61
N ILE A 67 -3.81 7.86 7.40
CA ILE A 67 -4.11 9.28 7.23
C ILE A 67 -3.69 10.14 8.44
N LEU A 68 -3.45 9.53 9.60
CA LEU A 68 -2.94 10.19 10.80
C LEU A 68 -1.41 10.30 10.84
N ASP A 69 -0.71 9.68 9.91
CA ASP A 69 0.76 9.73 9.82
C ASP A 69 1.23 11.11 9.37
N GLU A 70 2.29 11.64 9.97
CA GLU A 70 2.89 12.92 9.57
C GLU A 70 3.82 12.78 8.35
N ARG A 71 4.31 11.56 8.09
CA ARG A 71 5.18 11.26 6.96
C ARG A 71 4.44 11.36 5.61
N PRO A 72 5.16 11.43 4.49
CA PRO A 72 4.59 11.58 3.15
C PRO A 72 4.03 10.26 2.58
N VAL A 73 3.22 9.55 3.39
CA VAL A 73 2.47 8.35 2.97
C VAL A 73 1.21 8.71 2.19
N GLN A 74 0.64 7.77 1.45
CA GLN A 74 -0.61 7.98 0.72
C GLN A 74 -1.80 8.12 1.69
N LYS A 75 -2.34 9.33 1.80
CA LYS A 75 -3.48 9.66 2.67
C LYS A 75 -4.79 9.82 1.91
N MET A 76 -4.70 10.15 0.63
CA MET A 76 -5.86 10.48 -0.23
C MET A 76 -5.57 10.10 -1.66
N VAL A 77 -6.62 9.81 -2.40
CA VAL A 77 -6.59 9.68 -3.87
C VAL A 77 -6.97 11.02 -4.47
N VAL A 78 -6.20 11.45 -5.47
CA VAL A 78 -6.41 12.70 -6.20
C VAL A 78 -6.69 12.36 -7.66
N VAL A 79 -7.81 12.88 -8.19
CA VAL A 79 -8.25 12.66 -9.57
C VAL A 79 -8.41 14.01 -10.26
N ASP A 80 -7.91 14.16 -11.47
CA ASP A 80 -8.03 15.38 -12.26
C ASP A 80 -9.42 15.54 -12.91
N ASP A 81 -9.63 16.61 -13.69
CA ASP A 81 -10.88 16.91 -14.38
C ASP A 81 -11.15 15.98 -15.59
N ALA A 82 -10.14 15.26 -16.07
CA ALA A 82 -10.27 14.21 -17.07
C ALA A 82 -10.70 12.85 -16.48
N GLY A 83 -10.71 12.73 -15.13
CA GLY A 83 -11.00 11.50 -14.43
C GLY A 83 -9.77 10.60 -14.22
N GLU A 84 -8.57 11.11 -14.50
CA GLU A 84 -7.32 10.36 -14.33
C GLU A 84 -6.76 10.58 -12.91
N GLN A 85 -6.35 9.48 -12.27
CA GLN A 85 -5.71 9.53 -10.95
C GLN A 85 -4.28 10.08 -11.07
N LEU A 86 -3.95 11.07 -10.26
CA LEU A 86 -2.58 11.58 -10.17
C LEU A 86 -1.65 10.51 -9.60
N PRO A 87 -0.44 10.36 -10.19
CA PRO A 87 0.57 9.45 -9.64
C PRO A 87 1.01 9.92 -8.25
N PHE A 88 0.92 9.02 -7.28
CA PHE A 88 1.49 9.22 -5.94
C PHE A 88 3.02 9.26 -6.03
N GLN A 89 3.66 10.18 -5.30
CA GLN A 89 5.11 10.42 -5.34
C GLN A 89 5.78 10.19 -3.97
N GLY A 90 5.01 9.72 -2.98
CA GLY A 90 5.47 9.57 -1.61
C GLY A 90 6.13 8.23 -1.33
N ILE A 91 5.98 7.77 -0.10
CA ILE A 91 6.59 6.55 0.42
C ILE A 91 5.55 5.56 0.92
N GLU A 92 5.87 4.28 0.81
CA GLU A 92 5.20 3.17 1.46
C GLU A 92 6.09 2.64 2.58
N LEU A 93 5.49 2.14 3.66
CA LEU A 93 6.19 1.82 4.91
C LEU A 93 6.07 0.34 5.25
N SER A 94 7.16 -0.28 5.67
CA SER A 94 7.12 -1.58 6.33
C SER A 94 7.22 -1.40 7.85
N VAL A 95 6.18 -1.81 8.56
CA VAL A 95 6.03 -1.62 10.01
C VAL A 95 6.43 -2.88 10.75
N TYR A 96 7.23 -2.75 11.82
CA TYR A 96 7.53 -3.85 12.73
C TYR A 96 6.37 -4.05 13.71
N TYR A 97 5.52 -5.03 13.45
CA TYR A 97 4.25 -5.22 14.21
C TYR A 97 4.49 -5.49 15.69
N GLU A 98 5.54 -6.25 16.04
CA GLU A 98 5.84 -6.60 17.42
C GLU A 98 6.34 -5.40 18.25
N GLY A 99 6.80 -4.34 17.55
CA GLY A 99 7.24 -3.08 18.16
C GLY A 99 6.12 -2.05 18.34
N LEU A 100 4.90 -2.35 17.93
CA LEU A 100 3.78 -1.42 18.11
C LEU A 100 3.41 -1.30 19.60
N GLU A 101 3.38 -0.07 20.08
CA GLU A 101 3.03 0.31 21.44
C GLU A 101 1.84 1.27 21.46
N SER A 102 1.21 1.46 22.61
CA SER A 102 0.06 2.37 22.79
C SER A 102 0.30 3.80 22.32
N LYS A 103 1.54 4.28 22.35
CA LYS A 103 1.93 5.61 21.86
C LYS A 103 1.77 5.79 20.36
N HIS A 104 1.78 4.67 19.57
CA HIS A 104 1.62 4.70 18.12
C HIS A 104 0.15 4.78 17.68
N TYR A 105 -0.78 4.80 18.63
CA TYR A 105 -2.21 4.88 18.37
C TYR A 105 -2.79 6.21 18.81
N GLU A 106 -3.67 6.77 17.99
CA GLU A 106 -4.55 7.89 18.34
C GLU A 106 -5.75 7.35 19.12
N LYS A 107 -5.96 7.86 20.34
CA LYS A 107 -7.11 7.50 21.15
C LYS A 107 -8.27 8.44 20.82
N LEU A 108 -9.36 7.89 20.36
CA LEU A 108 -10.54 8.63 19.95
C LEU A 108 -11.76 8.15 20.76
N ALA A 109 -12.10 8.88 21.81
CA ALA A 109 -13.25 8.55 22.65
C ALA A 109 -14.56 8.56 21.85
N ALA A 110 -15.57 7.81 22.31
CA ALA A 110 -16.90 7.83 21.73
C ALA A 110 -17.45 9.26 21.61
N GLY A 111 -17.95 9.63 20.45
CA GLY A 111 -18.47 10.96 20.13
C GLY A 111 -17.42 12.05 19.89
N SER A 112 -16.11 11.75 20.07
CA SER A 112 -15.04 12.72 19.85
C SER A 112 -14.53 12.72 18.42
N SER A 113 -13.74 13.75 18.06
CA SER A 113 -13.09 13.87 16.75
C SER A 113 -11.66 14.36 16.89
N VAL A 114 -10.84 14.02 15.90
CA VAL A 114 -9.50 14.57 15.69
C VAL A 114 -9.43 15.17 14.29
N THR A 115 -8.75 16.32 14.19
CA THR A 115 -8.56 17.01 12.91
C THR A 115 -7.07 17.10 12.60
N ARG A 116 -6.72 16.87 11.31
CA ARG A 116 -5.36 16.97 10.77
C ARG A 116 -5.38 17.82 9.51
N LEU A 117 -4.32 18.57 9.31
CA LEU A 117 -4.06 19.30 8.07
C LEU A 117 -3.11 18.47 7.20
N VAL A 118 -3.50 18.21 5.95
CA VAL A 118 -2.73 17.43 5.00
C VAL A 118 -2.41 18.29 3.78
N ASP A 119 -1.13 18.53 3.50
CA ASP A 119 -0.70 19.20 2.27
C ASP A 119 -0.43 18.14 1.19
N LEU A 120 -1.30 18.06 0.20
CA LEU A 120 -1.20 17.12 -0.90
C LEU A 120 -0.02 17.42 -1.83
N SER A 121 0.47 18.67 -1.88
CA SER A 121 1.64 19.04 -2.68
C SER A 121 2.95 18.42 -2.19
N SER A 122 2.96 17.84 -1.00
CA SER A 122 4.10 17.06 -0.51
C SER A 122 4.33 15.78 -1.31
N VAL A 123 3.25 15.16 -1.84
CA VAL A 123 3.27 13.82 -2.46
C VAL A 123 2.59 13.73 -3.82
N TYR A 124 2.10 14.83 -4.38
CA TYR A 124 1.52 14.89 -5.72
C TYR A 124 2.06 16.08 -6.51
N ASP A 125 2.29 15.88 -7.80
CA ASP A 125 2.55 16.97 -8.75
C ASP A 125 1.20 17.59 -9.17
N PHE A 126 1.06 18.90 -9.07
CA PHE A 126 -0.12 19.63 -9.51
C PHE A 126 0.18 20.56 -10.67
N ASN A 127 -0.73 20.64 -11.62
CA ASN A 127 -0.84 21.68 -12.63
C ASN A 127 -2.07 22.57 -12.31
N PRO A 128 -2.19 23.77 -12.90
CA PRO A 128 -3.42 24.55 -12.79
C PRO A 128 -4.61 23.74 -13.27
N GLY A 129 -5.64 23.59 -12.43
CA GLY A 129 -6.81 22.75 -12.74
C GLY A 129 -7.71 22.53 -11.54
N THR A 130 -8.77 21.76 -11.75
CA THR A 130 -9.69 21.32 -10.71
C THR A 130 -9.50 19.84 -10.44
N TYR A 131 -9.47 19.47 -9.17
CA TYR A 131 -9.18 18.10 -8.72
C TYR A 131 -10.27 17.63 -7.77
N SER A 132 -10.58 16.35 -7.85
CA SER A 132 -11.44 15.62 -6.90
C SER A 132 -10.59 14.81 -5.95
N ILE A 133 -10.80 14.97 -4.65
CA ILE A 133 -10.01 14.33 -3.60
C ILE A 133 -10.89 13.43 -2.76
N VAL A 134 -10.46 12.20 -2.52
CA VAL A 134 -11.14 11.24 -1.66
C VAL A 134 -10.13 10.68 -0.66
N ALA A 135 -10.46 10.71 0.63
CA ALA A 135 -9.74 9.96 1.64
C ALA A 135 -10.40 8.59 1.78
N GLU A 136 -9.64 7.53 1.52
CA GLU A 136 -10.10 6.16 1.68
C GLU A 136 -8.97 5.27 2.19
N GLY A 137 -9.31 4.24 2.95
CA GLY A 137 -8.33 3.32 3.51
C GLY A 137 -8.87 2.57 4.72
N THR A 138 -7.95 2.04 5.51
CA THR A 138 -8.26 1.32 6.73
C THR A 138 -7.47 1.87 7.92
N PHE A 139 -8.06 1.78 9.10
CA PHE A 139 -7.35 1.96 10.36
C PHE A 139 -7.23 0.62 11.06
N PRO A 140 -6.01 0.07 11.22
CA PRO A 140 -5.79 -0.93 12.24
C PRO A 140 -6.14 -0.34 13.61
N SER A 141 -7.02 -1.00 14.35
CA SER A 141 -7.52 -0.54 15.64
C SER A 141 -7.41 -1.65 16.67
N VAL A 142 -7.02 -1.29 17.89
CA VAL A 142 -7.02 -2.21 19.02
C VAL A 142 -8.10 -1.79 20.02
N SER A 143 -8.79 -2.76 20.61
CA SER A 143 -9.86 -2.54 21.56
C SER A 143 -9.39 -2.85 22.99
N GLY A 144 -9.40 -1.86 23.85
CA GLY A 144 -9.06 -2.03 25.27
C GLY A 144 -7.64 -2.56 25.51
N THR A 145 -7.53 -3.70 26.20
CA THR A 145 -6.26 -4.38 26.49
C THR A 145 -5.97 -5.54 25.52
N SER A 146 -6.80 -5.75 24.52
CA SER A 146 -6.61 -6.77 23.50
C SER A 146 -5.37 -6.47 22.66
N LYS A 147 -4.60 -7.50 22.33
CA LYS A 147 -3.56 -7.43 21.31
C LYS A 147 -4.09 -7.72 19.90
N GLU A 148 -5.35 -8.13 19.82
CA GLU A 148 -6.01 -8.37 18.55
C GLU A 148 -6.37 -7.03 17.92
N SER A 149 -5.91 -6.83 16.71
CA SER A 149 -6.18 -5.67 15.88
C SER A 149 -7.38 -5.98 14.97
N THR A 150 -8.27 -5.03 14.85
CA THR A 150 -9.36 -5.06 13.85
C THR A 150 -9.15 -3.95 12.85
N SER A 151 -9.48 -4.17 11.59
CA SER A 151 -9.42 -3.13 10.56
C SER A 151 -10.76 -2.41 10.45
N ILE A 152 -10.71 -1.07 10.50
CA ILE A 152 -11.88 -0.21 10.30
C ILE A 152 -11.69 0.52 8.98
N SER A 153 -12.44 0.11 7.95
CA SER A 153 -12.41 0.79 6.64
C SER A 153 -13.14 2.12 6.70
N PHE A 154 -12.67 3.10 5.94
CA PHE A 154 -13.32 4.39 5.78
C PHE A 154 -13.26 4.89 4.34
N LYS A 155 -14.24 5.72 3.96
CA LYS A 155 -14.23 6.46 2.70
C LYS A 155 -14.97 7.78 2.89
N SER A 156 -14.30 8.90 2.58
CA SER A 156 -14.90 10.22 2.62
C SER A 156 -15.80 10.48 1.40
N LYS A 157 -16.62 11.52 1.49
CA LYS A 157 -17.16 12.15 0.29
C LYS A 157 -16.03 12.87 -0.46
N ALA A 158 -16.18 12.97 -1.78
CA ALA A 158 -15.24 13.71 -2.60
C ALA A 158 -15.24 15.20 -2.24
N LEU A 159 -14.04 15.78 -2.16
CA LEU A 159 -13.82 17.23 -2.03
C LEU A 159 -13.23 17.74 -3.34
N SER A 160 -13.82 18.81 -3.90
CA SER A 160 -13.25 19.49 -5.06
C SER A 160 -12.36 20.66 -4.63
N ILE A 161 -11.15 20.72 -5.19
CA ILE A 161 -10.22 21.86 -5.02
C ILE A 161 -9.84 22.43 -6.39
N THR A 162 -9.44 23.71 -6.43
CA THR A 162 -8.89 24.34 -7.63
C THR A 162 -7.49 24.86 -7.34
N VAL A 163 -6.52 24.34 -8.08
CA VAL A 163 -5.11 24.74 -8.02
C VAL A 163 -4.84 25.74 -9.14
N LYS A 164 -4.19 26.88 -8.82
CA LYS A 164 -3.92 27.97 -9.78
C LYS A 164 -2.50 27.96 -10.30
N GLU A 165 -1.56 27.36 -9.56
CA GLU A 165 -0.13 27.36 -9.87
C GLU A 165 0.39 25.92 -9.83
N SER A 166 1.33 25.59 -10.71
CA SER A 166 1.97 24.27 -10.72
C SER A 166 2.85 24.08 -9.50
N SER A 167 2.86 22.88 -8.94
CA SER A 167 3.79 22.45 -7.90
C SER A 167 4.30 21.05 -8.19
N ALA A 168 5.57 20.79 -7.89
CA ALA A 168 6.14 19.45 -7.93
C ALA A 168 6.19 18.87 -6.50
N ALA A 169 5.97 17.58 -6.38
CA ALA A 169 5.99 16.87 -5.10
C ALA A 169 7.35 17.08 -4.39
N GLU A 170 7.31 17.43 -3.11
CA GLU A 170 8.50 17.74 -2.31
C GLU A 170 9.44 16.53 -2.18
N VAL A 171 8.90 15.33 -2.00
CA VAL A 171 9.65 14.07 -1.89
C VAL A 171 10.51 13.82 -3.13
N LYS A 172 10.00 14.11 -4.32
CA LYS A 172 10.71 13.95 -5.59
C LYS A 172 11.99 14.82 -5.68
N GLN A 173 12.00 16.00 -5.08
CA GLN A 173 13.13 16.92 -5.12
C GLN A 173 14.30 16.43 -4.28
N ILE A 174 14.03 15.69 -3.20
CA ILE A 174 15.07 15.18 -2.28
C ILE A 174 15.80 13.98 -2.92
N LEU A 175 15.10 13.16 -3.70
CA LEU A 175 15.58 11.86 -4.19
C LEU A 175 16.20 11.88 -5.60
N SER A 176 16.53 13.04 -6.15
CA SER A 176 17.06 13.19 -7.52
C SER A 176 18.47 12.63 -7.76
N ARG A 177 19.10 11.97 -6.81
CA ARG A 177 20.45 11.39 -6.92
C ARG A 177 20.39 9.90 -7.25
N ARG A 178 21.03 9.50 -8.35
CA ARG A 178 21.09 8.12 -8.85
C ARG A 178 22.22 7.33 -8.21
N SER A 179 21.98 6.13 -7.70
CA SER A 179 22.89 4.97 -7.78
C SER A 179 22.21 3.66 -7.35
N ILE A 180 22.60 2.59 -7.97
CA ILE A 180 22.30 1.18 -7.68
C ILE A 180 22.96 0.85 -6.34
N VAL A 181 22.50 -0.15 -5.56
CA VAL A 181 22.97 -0.48 -4.21
C VAL A 181 24.20 0.36 -3.83
N GLU A 182 24.03 1.40 -3.03
CA GLU A 182 25.13 2.29 -2.67
C GLU A 182 26.14 1.52 -1.82
N THR A 183 27.18 1.01 -2.47
CA THR A 183 28.25 0.28 -1.77
C THR A 183 29.22 1.22 -1.08
N GLU A 184 29.28 2.49 -1.50
CA GLU A 184 30.32 3.42 -1.02
C GLU A 184 30.09 3.94 0.38
N ASP A 185 28.82 4.07 0.82
CA ASP A 185 28.47 4.58 2.17
C ASP A 185 27.76 3.51 3.03
N CYS A 186 27.75 2.25 2.61
CA CYS A 186 27.08 1.18 3.34
C CYS A 186 28.05 0.43 4.25
N PRO A 187 27.84 0.37 5.57
CA PRO A 187 28.60 -0.49 6.47
C PRO A 187 28.58 -1.95 6.00
N ALA A 188 29.70 -2.65 6.09
CA ALA A 188 29.90 -3.97 5.49
C ALA A 188 28.89 -5.02 6.00
N ASP A 189 28.48 -4.94 7.26
CA ASP A 189 27.46 -5.80 7.87
C ASP A 189 26.06 -5.51 7.31
N LYS A 190 25.68 -4.25 7.14
CA LYS A 190 24.42 -3.83 6.53
C LYS A 190 24.36 -4.20 5.04
N LEU A 191 25.46 -3.95 4.31
CA LEU A 191 25.58 -4.37 2.92
C LEU A 191 25.37 -5.88 2.78
N LYS A 192 26.03 -6.66 3.64
CA LYS A 192 25.86 -8.13 3.65
C LYS A 192 24.40 -8.52 3.92
N ALA A 193 23.75 -7.91 4.89
CA ALA A 193 22.35 -8.20 5.21
C ALA A 193 21.41 -7.87 4.04
N ASN A 194 21.62 -6.74 3.36
CA ASN A 194 20.86 -6.35 2.16
C ASN A 194 21.05 -7.37 1.02
N LEU A 195 22.29 -7.75 0.72
CA LEU A 195 22.60 -8.73 -0.33
C LEU A 195 22.03 -10.13 -0.01
N ASP A 196 22.09 -10.55 1.25
CA ASP A 196 21.48 -11.81 1.70
C ASP A 196 19.94 -11.73 1.61
N GLY A 197 19.33 -10.59 1.98
CA GLY A 197 17.91 -10.32 1.83
C GLY A 197 17.45 -10.44 0.38
N VAL A 198 18.16 -9.81 -0.56
CA VAL A 198 17.87 -9.90 -2.00
C VAL A 198 17.98 -11.33 -2.51
N ARG A 199 19.05 -12.05 -2.18
CA ARG A 199 19.23 -13.46 -2.60
C ARG A 199 18.12 -14.36 -2.08
N ASN A 200 17.75 -14.19 -0.82
CA ASN A 200 16.69 -14.96 -0.18
C ASN A 200 15.30 -14.57 -0.73
N CYS A 201 15.09 -13.27 -1.04
CA CYS A 201 13.91 -12.77 -1.72
C CYS A 201 13.67 -13.52 -3.04
N GLU A 202 14.69 -13.65 -3.90
CA GLU A 202 14.55 -14.40 -5.15
C GLU A 202 14.02 -15.82 -4.90
N THR A 203 14.61 -16.52 -3.95
CA THR A 203 14.25 -17.90 -3.64
C THR A 203 12.81 -18.01 -3.14
N LEU A 204 12.41 -17.19 -2.18
CA LEU A 204 11.07 -17.22 -1.59
C LEU A 204 10.01 -16.76 -2.60
N ALA A 205 10.28 -15.71 -3.36
CA ALA A 205 9.34 -15.18 -4.34
C ALA A 205 9.08 -16.20 -5.48
N ARG A 206 10.11 -16.94 -5.94
CA ARG A 206 9.93 -18.04 -6.92
C ARG A 206 9.08 -19.17 -6.37
N ALA A 207 9.32 -19.58 -5.13
CA ALA A 207 8.53 -20.63 -4.49
C ALA A 207 7.07 -20.20 -4.33
N ALA A 208 6.84 -18.98 -3.84
CA ALA A 208 5.51 -18.40 -3.69
C ALA A 208 4.78 -18.24 -5.04
N ALA A 209 5.49 -17.84 -6.10
CA ALA A 209 4.93 -17.78 -7.44
C ALA A 209 4.47 -19.13 -7.97
N ALA A 210 5.24 -20.18 -7.69
CA ALA A 210 4.89 -21.56 -8.09
C ALA A 210 3.66 -22.06 -7.32
N ASP A 211 3.58 -21.81 -6.00
CA ASP A 211 2.40 -22.14 -5.18
C ASP A 211 1.16 -21.35 -5.63
N ALA A 212 1.30 -20.05 -5.98
CA ALA A 212 0.19 -19.25 -6.48
C ALA A 212 -0.36 -19.76 -7.81
N ALA A 213 0.48 -20.32 -8.67
CA ALA A 213 0.08 -20.92 -9.94
C ALA A 213 -0.59 -22.29 -9.76
N ASP A 214 -0.40 -22.96 -8.62
CA ASP A 214 -1.07 -24.24 -8.33
C ASP A 214 -2.54 -24.02 -8.00
N VAL A 215 -3.41 -24.54 -8.87
CA VAL A 215 -4.88 -24.45 -8.70
C VAL A 215 -5.40 -25.14 -7.44
N HIS A 216 -4.59 -26.00 -6.83
CA HIS A 216 -4.94 -26.74 -5.62
C HIS A 216 -4.41 -26.10 -4.34
N SER A 217 -3.64 -24.99 -4.43
CA SER A 217 -3.14 -24.28 -3.26
C SER A 217 -4.29 -23.68 -2.46
N ALA A 218 -4.56 -24.27 -1.28
CA ALA A 218 -5.50 -23.73 -0.29
C ALA A 218 -4.94 -22.45 0.35
N ARG A 219 -3.62 -22.39 0.50
CA ARG A 219 -2.90 -21.22 1.02
C ARG A 219 -3.15 -19.98 0.15
N PHE A 220 -3.14 -20.14 -1.18
CA PHE A 220 -3.49 -19.04 -2.06
C PHE A 220 -4.89 -18.47 -1.76
N VAL A 221 -5.88 -19.35 -1.60
CA VAL A 221 -7.26 -18.93 -1.28
C VAL A 221 -7.34 -18.26 0.10
N GLU A 222 -6.55 -18.72 1.06
CA GLU A 222 -6.48 -18.11 2.39
C GLU A 222 -5.99 -16.66 2.35
N TYR A 223 -4.93 -16.38 1.58
CA TYR A 223 -4.31 -15.04 1.53
C TYR A 223 -4.98 -14.08 0.54
N PHE A 224 -5.43 -14.59 -0.61
CA PHE A 224 -5.96 -13.75 -1.69
C PHE A 224 -7.46 -13.88 -1.92
N LYS A 225 -8.17 -14.64 -1.10
CA LYS A 225 -9.64 -14.78 -1.10
C LYS A 225 -10.26 -15.09 -2.46
N SER A 226 -9.51 -15.72 -3.35
CA SER A 226 -9.93 -16.10 -4.70
C SER A 226 -9.38 -17.46 -5.08
N ASN A 227 -10.07 -18.17 -5.95
CA ASN A 227 -9.55 -19.35 -6.66
C ASN A 227 -9.57 -19.15 -8.18
N GLU A 228 -9.86 -17.93 -8.63
CA GLU A 228 -9.94 -17.59 -10.04
C GLU A 228 -8.55 -17.62 -10.70
N THR A 229 -8.51 -18.07 -11.95
CA THR A 229 -7.27 -18.16 -12.73
C THR A 229 -6.58 -16.81 -12.88
N GLU A 230 -7.35 -15.75 -13.15
CA GLU A 230 -6.83 -14.39 -13.32
C GLU A 230 -6.15 -13.87 -12.06
N ALA A 231 -6.73 -14.15 -10.87
CA ALA A 231 -6.12 -13.76 -9.61
C ALA A 231 -4.79 -14.51 -9.37
N ARG A 232 -4.73 -15.81 -9.70
CA ARG A 232 -3.51 -16.61 -9.61
C ARG A 232 -2.44 -16.12 -10.57
N GLU A 233 -2.79 -15.83 -11.81
CA GLU A 233 -1.89 -15.28 -12.82
C GLU A 233 -1.33 -13.92 -12.39
N HIS A 234 -2.18 -13.06 -11.82
CA HIS A 234 -1.76 -11.75 -11.31
C HIS A 234 -0.75 -11.88 -10.17
N VAL A 235 -1.06 -12.67 -9.14
CA VAL A 235 -0.19 -12.83 -7.97
C VAL A 235 1.10 -13.56 -8.33
N SER A 236 1.01 -14.68 -9.07
CA SER A 236 2.19 -15.39 -9.56
C SER A 236 3.07 -14.52 -10.43
N GLY A 237 2.47 -13.74 -11.34
CA GLY A 237 3.18 -12.82 -12.22
C GLY A 237 3.94 -11.73 -11.46
N ARG A 238 3.32 -11.12 -10.44
CA ARG A 238 3.99 -10.13 -9.58
C ARG A 238 5.14 -10.75 -8.80
N LEU A 239 4.95 -11.93 -8.20
CA LEU A 239 6.00 -12.63 -7.47
C LEU A 239 7.17 -13.04 -8.40
N LEU A 240 6.91 -13.43 -9.66
CA LEU A 240 7.97 -13.68 -10.64
C LEU A 240 8.71 -12.40 -11.02
N ALA A 241 8.03 -11.27 -11.13
CA ALA A 241 8.67 -9.98 -11.38
C ALA A 241 9.56 -9.56 -10.19
N VAL A 242 9.08 -9.71 -8.96
CA VAL A 242 9.88 -9.51 -7.74
C VAL A 242 11.09 -10.45 -7.72
N ALA A 243 10.91 -11.73 -8.04
CA ALA A 243 12.02 -12.69 -8.10
C ALA A 243 13.06 -12.33 -9.17
N LYS A 244 12.61 -11.81 -10.32
CA LYS A 244 13.49 -11.30 -11.37
C LYS A 244 14.29 -10.10 -10.89
N GLU A 245 13.65 -9.15 -10.22
CA GLU A 245 14.31 -7.99 -9.64
C GLU A 245 15.34 -8.40 -8.58
N CYS A 246 14.97 -9.32 -7.68
CA CYS A 246 15.86 -9.88 -6.66
C CYS A 246 17.00 -10.77 -7.23
N SER A 247 16.95 -11.18 -8.49
CA SER A 247 18.01 -11.98 -9.12
C SER A 247 19.24 -11.18 -9.55
N THR A 248 19.20 -9.85 -9.38
CA THR A 248 20.31 -8.96 -9.75
C THR A 248 20.61 -7.97 -8.63
N THR A 249 21.87 -7.52 -8.54
CA THR A 249 22.35 -6.55 -7.57
C THR A 249 23.02 -5.34 -8.21
N ASP A 250 23.19 -5.35 -9.54
CA ASP A 250 23.89 -4.34 -10.32
C ASP A 250 23.04 -3.74 -11.46
N SER A 251 21.87 -4.31 -11.68
CA SER A 251 20.91 -3.91 -12.68
C SER A 251 19.48 -4.06 -12.12
N GLY A 252 18.48 -3.59 -12.84
CA GLY A 252 17.09 -3.63 -12.40
C GLY A 252 16.53 -2.22 -12.17
N ASP A 253 15.30 -2.18 -11.67
CA ASP A 253 14.50 -0.97 -11.54
C ASP A 253 14.51 -0.40 -10.13
N THR A 254 14.91 -1.20 -9.12
CA THR A 254 14.97 -0.80 -7.71
C THR A 254 16.38 -0.42 -7.27
N ARG A 255 16.46 0.28 -6.14
CA ARG A 255 17.72 0.71 -5.52
C ARG A 255 17.64 0.51 -4.01
N LEU A 256 18.45 -0.42 -3.48
CA LEU A 256 18.58 -0.61 -2.04
C LEU A 256 19.62 0.37 -1.48
N LEU A 257 19.18 1.17 -0.51
CA LEU A 257 20.00 2.19 0.14
C LEU A 257 20.25 1.81 1.62
N CYS A 258 21.47 2.05 2.09
CA CYS A 258 21.83 1.92 3.50
C CYS A 258 21.68 3.23 4.28
N ARG A 259 21.35 4.31 3.60
CA ARG A 259 21.22 5.66 4.14
C ARG A 259 19.79 6.15 4.01
N ASP A 260 19.29 6.71 5.09
CA ASP A 260 17.95 7.32 5.17
C ASP A 260 18.02 8.84 4.91
N ASP A 261 18.05 9.24 3.64
CA ASP A 261 18.14 10.67 3.26
C ASP A 261 16.85 11.45 3.56
N LEU A 262 15.73 10.76 3.78
CA LEU A 262 14.45 11.36 4.15
C LEU A 262 14.23 11.45 5.67
N ASN A 263 15.13 10.86 6.47
CA ASN A 263 15.01 10.73 7.93
C ASN A 263 13.67 10.09 8.38
N VAL A 264 13.16 9.14 7.60
CA VAL A 264 11.89 8.43 7.87
C VAL A 264 12.04 7.39 8.97
N CYS A 265 13.20 6.70 9.01
CA CYS A 265 13.45 5.63 9.96
C CYS A 265 13.56 6.11 11.42
N GLU A 266 13.94 7.38 11.64
CA GLU A 266 14.13 7.97 12.97
C GLU A 266 12.85 8.63 13.52
N THR A 267 11.79 8.68 12.71
CA THR A 267 10.51 9.26 13.11
C THR A 267 9.69 8.31 13.99
N ASP A 268 8.57 8.80 14.54
CA ASP A 268 7.69 8.04 15.43
C ASP A 268 7.14 6.77 14.73
N GLY A 269 7.47 5.62 15.28
CA GLY A 269 7.00 4.31 14.83
C GLY A 269 8.11 3.29 14.60
N PRO A 270 7.82 2.01 14.84
CA PRO A 270 8.79 0.93 14.65
C PRO A 270 8.83 0.51 13.16
N LEU A 271 9.67 1.20 12.38
CA LEU A 271 9.82 0.92 10.94
C LEU A 271 10.99 -0.03 10.68
N ILE A 272 10.78 -0.97 9.77
CA ILE A 272 11.83 -1.87 9.28
C ILE A 272 12.36 -1.46 7.92
N ALA A 273 11.53 -0.84 7.08
CA ALA A 273 11.92 -0.34 5.77
C ALA A 273 10.91 0.69 5.25
N TYR A 274 11.25 1.33 4.14
CA TYR A 274 10.32 2.06 3.30
C TYR A 274 10.74 2.07 1.84
N THR A 275 9.78 2.17 0.93
CA THR A 275 10.00 2.31 -0.52
C THR A 275 9.45 3.63 -1.02
N THR A 276 10.22 4.32 -1.87
CA THR A 276 9.72 5.47 -2.64
C THR A 276 9.03 4.95 -3.89
N TRP A 277 7.75 5.22 -4.00
CA TRP A 277 6.87 4.56 -4.96
C TRP A 277 7.27 4.76 -6.43
N VAL A 278 7.68 5.98 -6.81
CA VAL A 278 8.03 6.31 -8.21
C VAL A 278 9.45 5.92 -8.59
N ASN A 279 10.39 6.11 -7.67
CA ASN A 279 11.82 5.93 -7.98
C ASN A 279 12.35 4.54 -7.64
N GLY A 280 11.56 3.71 -6.92
CA GLY A 280 11.97 2.38 -6.49
C GLY A 280 13.17 2.37 -5.53
N TYR A 281 13.40 3.46 -4.77
CA TYR A 281 14.40 3.48 -3.72
C TYR A 281 13.84 2.78 -2.49
N ILE A 282 14.56 1.77 -2.01
CA ILE A 282 14.23 0.97 -0.85
C ILE A 282 15.27 1.25 0.22
N VAL A 283 14.83 1.72 1.38
CA VAL A 283 15.69 2.01 2.53
C VAL A 283 15.35 1.04 3.65
N MET A 284 16.35 0.27 4.10
CA MET A 284 16.22 -0.58 5.27
C MET A 284 16.56 0.20 6.53
N CYS A 285 15.61 0.27 7.46
CA CYS A 285 15.76 0.97 8.74
C CYS A 285 16.59 0.16 9.76
N PRO A 286 17.10 0.78 10.84
CA PRO A 286 17.90 0.07 11.85
C PRO A 286 17.25 -1.22 12.39
N LEU A 287 15.91 -1.24 12.60
CA LEU A 287 15.21 -2.44 13.08
C LEU A 287 15.30 -3.64 12.14
N PHE A 288 15.43 -3.42 10.82
CA PHE A 288 15.68 -4.49 9.87
C PHE A 288 16.96 -5.26 10.23
N TYR A 289 18.05 -4.54 10.49
CA TYR A 289 19.36 -5.12 10.76
C TYR A 289 19.48 -5.68 12.17
N ASP A 290 18.91 -4.99 13.15
CA ASP A 290 19.12 -5.26 14.58
C ASP A 290 18.15 -6.32 15.13
N THR A 291 17.00 -6.53 14.47
CA THR A 291 15.90 -7.30 15.06
C THR A 291 15.49 -8.50 14.21
N LEU A 292 15.53 -8.39 12.88
CA LEU A 292 14.98 -9.41 12.01
C LEU A 292 15.99 -10.51 11.65
N PRO A 293 15.55 -11.79 11.58
CA PRO A 293 16.39 -12.87 11.07
C PRO A 293 16.51 -12.79 9.54
N PRO A 294 17.56 -13.38 8.93
CA PRO A 294 17.75 -13.39 7.48
C PRO A 294 16.66 -14.13 6.69
N LEU A 295 16.05 -15.14 7.30
CA LEU A 295 15.02 -16.01 6.70
C LEU A 295 13.90 -16.26 7.71
N PRO A 296 12.67 -16.62 7.24
CA PRO A 296 11.56 -16.96 8.10
C PRO A 296 11.95 -18.04 9.13
N GLN A 297 11.62 -17.80 10.39
CA GLN A 297 11.80 -18.74 11.49
C GLN A 297 10.48 -19.18 12.12
N LYS A 298 9.40 -18.47 11.83
CA LYS A 298 8.05 -18.75 12.31
C LYS A 298 7.04 -18.28 11.26
N CYS A 299 5.91 -18.96 11.21
CA CYS A 299 4.78 -18.53 10.41
C CYS A 299 4.35 -17.11 10.77
N HIS A 300 4.06 -16.32 9.74
CA HIS A 300 3.50 -14.96 9.86
C HIS A 300 4.40 -13.96 10.59
N LYS A 301 5.71 -14.23 10.67
CA LYS A 301 6.69 -13.32 11.27
C LYS A 301 7.58 -12.70 10.20
N GLN A 302 8.00 -11.47 10.45
CA GLN A 302 8.85 -10.71 9.56
C GLN A 302 10.31 -11.19 9.62
N ASP A 303 11.01 -11.08 8.50
CA ASP A 303 12.40 -11.43 8.29
C ASP A 303 12.97 -10.61 7.14
N HIS A 304 14.29 -10.69 6.87
CA HIS A 304 14.91 -9.90 5.80
C HIS A 304 14.36 -10.24 4.42
N ALA A 305 14.15 -11.53 4.13
CA ALA A 305 13.72 -11.97 2.79
C ALA A 305 12.29 -11.49 2.48
N THR A 306 11.37 -11.69 3.42
CA THR A 306 9.97 -11.30 3.23
C THR A 306 9.77 -9.79 3.31
N THR A 307 10.56 -9.07 4.12
CA THR A 307 10.59 -7.60 4.07
C THR A 307 11.08 -7.11 2.70
N THR A 308 12.12 -7.73 2.13
CA THR A 308 12.58 -7.38 0.78
C THR A 308 11.50 -7.63 -0.28
N ILE A 309 10.74 -8.75 -0.19
CA ILE A 309 9.59 -9.01 -1.08
C ILE A 309 8.55 -7.89 -0.94
N HIS A 310 8.19 -7.53 0.29
CA HIS A 310 7.24 -6.45 0.60
C HIS A 310 7.63 -5.16 -0.11
N GLU A 311 8.85 -4.67 0.12
CA GLU A 311 9.36 -3.44 -0.48
C GLU A 311 9.42 -3.48 -2.01
N MET A 312 9.83 -4.62 -2.59
CA MET A 312 9.88 -4.78 -4.05
C MET A 312 8.49 -4.71 -4.70
N THR A 313 7.43 -5.09 -3.99
CA THR A 313 6.06 -4.98 -4.52
C THR A 313 5.54 -3.54 -4.60
N HIS A 314 6.09 -2.63 -3.79
CA HIS A 314 5.82 -1.19 -3.84
C HIS A 314 6.54 -0.48 -4.99
N ALA A 315 7.65 -1.03 -5.47
CA ALA A 315 8.41 -0.42 -6.55
C ALA A 315 7.63 -0.52 -7.88
N ARG A 316 7.11 0.60 -8.33
CA ARG A 316 6.22 0.69 -9.49
C ARG A 316 6.77 -0.04 -10.73
N ALA A 317 8.04 0.19 -11.05
CA ALA A 317 8.66 -0.35 -12.25
C ALA A 317 8.78 -1.88 -12.27
N VAL A 318 8.74 -2.55 -11.10
CA VAL A 318 8.90 -4.01 -11.00
C VAL A 318 7.77 -4.77 -11.71
N TYR A 319 6.53 -4.23 -11.72
CA TYR A 319 5.38 -4.90 -12.35
C TYR A 319 4.48 -3.93 -13.14
N GLU A 320 4.95 -2.74 -13.48
CA GLU A 320 4.18 -1.64 -14.07
C GLU A 320 3.44 -2.02 -15.37
N ASP A 321 4.07 -2.81 -16.22
CA ASP A 321 3.50 -3.24 -17.50
C ASP A 321 2.22 -4.08 -17.36
N LYS A 322 1.92 -4.58 -16.18
CA LYS A 322 0.81 -5.50 -15.92
C LYS A 322 -0.22 -4.96 -14.95
N ALA A 323 0.22 -4.28 -13.89
CA ALA A 323 -0.68 -3.75 -12.88
C ALA A 323 0.00 -2.67 -12.02
N PRO A 324 -0.76 -1.77 -11.36
CA PRO A 324 -0.24 -0.82 -10.38
C PRO A 324 0.57 -1.52 -9.28
N ALA A 325 1.52 -0.80 -8.68
CA ALA A 325 2.24 -1.25 -7.48
C ALA A 325 1.28 -1.53 -6.32
N THR A 326 1.75 -2.27 -5.33
CA THR A 326 0.98 -2.47 -4.09
C THR A 326 1.06 -1.24 -3.21
N ALA A 327 0.12 -1.12 -2.29
CA ALA A 327 0.13 -0.15 -1.20
C ALA A 327 0.03 -0.89 0.15
N ASP A 328 0.21 -0.17 1.25
CA ASP A 328 0.05 -0.71 2.60
C ASP A 328 -1.40 -0.58 3.07
N ARG A 329 -2.26 -1.52 2.64
CA ARG A 329 -3.69 -1.53 2.97
C ARG A 329 -3.96 -2.15 4.34
N ALA A 330 -3.17 -3.15 4.71
CA ALA A 330 -3.27 -3.85 5.98
C ALA A 330 -1.93 -4.46 6.37
N TYR A 331 -1.63 -4.46 7.66
CA TYR A 331 -0.41 -5.02 8.23
C TYR A 331 -0.70 -6.25 9.07
N GLY A 332 0.19 -7.24 8.96
CA GLY A 332 0.14 -8.49 9.71
C GLY A 332 -0.90 -9.48 9.19
N TYR A 333 -0.75 -10.74 9.62
CA TYR A 333 -1.50 -11.87 9.08
C TYR A 333 -3.02 -11.71 9.19
N GLU A 334 -3.53 -11.38 10.38
CA GLU A 334 -4.97 -11.30 10.63
C GLU A 334 -5.65 -10.20 9.79
N ASN A 335 -5.02 -9.02 9.71
CA ASN A 335 -5.57 -7.92 8.93
C ASN A 335 -5.45 -8.15 7.42
N SER A 336 -4.31 -8.68 6.95
CA SER A 336 -4.10 -8.95 5.52
C SER A 336 -5.01 -10.06 5.02
N THR A 337 -5.27 -11.10 5.84
CA THR A 337 -6.20 -12.17 5.47
C THR A 337 -7.67 -11.81 5.69
N ALA A 338 -7.98 -10.66 6.28
CA ALA A 338 -9.34 -10.11 6.36
C ALA A 338 -9.73 -9.25 5.15
N LEU A 339 -8.77 -8.88 4.29
CA LEU A 339 -9.01 -8.10 3.08
C LEU A 339 -9.88 -8.84 2.07
N THR A 340 -10.58 -8.10 1.22
CA THR A 340 -11.21 -8.65 0.02
C THR A 340 -10.14 -9.14 -0.97
N SER A 341 -10.53 -9.94 -1.95
CA SER A 341 -9.59 -10.42 -2.99
C SER A 341 -8.90 -9.27 -3.73
N GLU A 342 -9.66 -8.26 -4.13
CA GLU A 342 -9.12 -7.08 -4.81
C GLU A 342 -8.11 -6.34 -3.93
N GLU A 343 -8.45 -6.08 -2.67
CA GLU A 343 -7.56 -5.40 -1.73
C GLU A 343 -6.29 -6.21 -1.46
N ALA A 344 -6.39 -7.52 -1.27
CA ALA A 344 -5.28 -8.41 -0.98
C ALA A 344 -4.27 -8.47 -2.15
N MET A 345 -4.73 -8.45 -3.40
CA MET A 345 -3.87 -8.41 -4.59
C MET A 345 -3.05 -7.13 -4.71
N TYR A 346 -3.45 -6.06 -4.02
CA TYR A 346 -2.75 -4.77 -4.00
C TYR A 346 -2.26 -4.38 -2.60
N ASN A 347 -2.07 -5.36 -1.71
CA ASN A 347 -1.50 -5.17 -0.38
C ASN A 347 -0.14 -5.86 -0.27
N ALA A 348 0.92 -5.14 0.05
CA ALA A 348 2.29 -5.65 0.09
C ALA A 348 2.46 -6.79 1.11
N ASP A 349 1.85 -6.64 2.29
CA ASP A 349 1.91 -7.68 3.33
C ASP A 349 1.25 -8.99 2.91
N SER A 350 0.24 -8.97 2.03
CA SER A 350 -0.35 -10.20 1.51
C SER A 350 0.70 -11.04 0.75
N TYR A 351 1.60 -10.42 0.02
CA TYR A 351 2.68 -11.10 -0.71
C TYR A 351 3.81 -11.58 0.19
N SER A 352 4.26 -10.73 1.12
CA SER A 352 5.35 -11.06 2.03
C SER A 352 4.97 -12.19 3.00
N LEU A 353 3.79 -12.12 3.59
CA LEU A 353 3.26 -13.14 4.49
C LEU A 353 2.92 -14.44 3.75
N TYR A 354 2.41 -14.36 2.53
CA TYR A 354 2.20 -15.53 1.68
C TYR A 354 3.51 -16.24 1.36
N ALA A 355 4.57 -15.49 1.00
CA ALA A 355 5.89 -16.07 0.76
C ALA A 355 6.49 -16.69 2.04
N ASN A 356 6.27 -16.08 3.22
CA ASN A 356 6.62 -16.66 4.50
C ASN A 356 5.90 -17.99 4.71
N ALA A 357 4.59 -18.02 4.50
CA ALA A 357 3.77 -19.22 4.70
C ALA A 357 4.16 -20.36 3.75
N VAL A 358 4.47 -20.06 2.49
CA VAL A 358 4.96 -21.05 1.51
C VAL A 358 6.30 -21.63 1.97
N TYR A 359 7.24 -20.79 2.40
CA TYR A 359 8.56 -21.22 2.85
C TYR A 359 8.50 -22.07 4.14
N MET A 360 7.62 -21.69 5.07
CA MET A 360 7.48 -22.35 6.37
C MET A 360 6.52 -23.55 6.35
N ASP A 361 5.81 -23.75 5.23
CA ASP A 361 4.76 -24.77 5.05
C ASP A 361 3.62 -24.64 6.08
N CYS A 362 3.10 -23.42 6.22
CA CYS A 362 1.98 -23.11 7.11
C CYS A 362 0.76 -22.53 6.38
#